data_dc16c7f273a049e6484e80eaa928650b
#
_entry.id   dc16c7f273a049e6484e80eaa928650b
#
_cell.length_a   1.000
_cell.length_b   1.000
_cell.length_c   1.000
_cell.angle_alpha   90.00
_cell.angle_beta   90.00
_cell.angle_gamma   90.00
#
_symmetry.space_group_name_H-M   'P 1'
#
loop_
_entity.id
_entity.type
_entity.pdbx_description
1 polymer ?
#
loop_
_entity_poly.entity_id
_entity_poly.type
_entity_poly.pdbx_seq_one_letter_code
_entity_poly.pdbx_strand_id
1 'polypeptide(L)'
;MAAEQLARILSAKNIDASPVACEEALRTKKIRHFGVKDVAAEVADAADFFVAKIMAKTNALLAAEAATVDGILLAGGGAPIIYDSLVAQWPHIVLLPEPRMAVAEGFCRFGKGQLLIRAAAIRAQQKEVVNG
;
A
#
# COMPACT_ATOMS: atom_id res chain seq x y z
N MET A 1 2.17 -10.89 3.21
CA MET A 1 0.78 -11.34 2.97
C MET A 1 0.56 -11.89 1.56
N ALA A 2 0.59 -11.09 0.50
CA ALA A 2 0.47 -11.64 -0.87
C ALA A 2 1.62 -12.57 -1.23
N ALA A 3 2.85 -12.25 -0.84
CA ALA A 3 4.02 -13.10 -1.02
C ALA A 3 3.92 -14.44 -0.27
N GLU A 4 3.39 -14.44 0.95
CA GLU A 4 3.15 -15.68 1.71
C GLU A 4 2.10 -16.57 1.06
N GLN A 5 1.03 -15.96 0.54
CA GLN A 5 0.01 -16.70 -0.19
C GLN A 5 0.57 -17.28 -1.50
N LEU A 6 1.37 -16.50 -2.23
CA LEU A 6 2.06 -16.98 -3.41
C LEU A 6 3.01 -18.13 -3.07
N ALA A 7 3.77 -18.05 -1.98
CA ALA A 7 4.64 -19.11 -1.52
C ALA A 7 3.86 -20.42 -1.26
N ARG A 8 2.68 -20.33 -0.66
CA ARG A 8 1.81 -21.51 -0.41
C ARG A 8 1.32 -22.12 -1.72
N ILE A 9 0.89 -21.29 -2.68
CA ILE A 9 0.44 -21.75 -4.00
C ILE A 9 1.57 -22.45 -4.74
N LEU A 10 2.78 -21.87 -4.72
CA LEU A 10 3.95 -22.43 -5.37
C LEU A 10 4.40 -23.73 -4.71
N SER A 11 4.41 -23.80 -3.38
CA SER A 11 4.76 -25.02 -2.62
C SER A 11 3.81 -26.18 -2.94
N ALA A 12 2.51 -25.91 -3.12
CA ALA A 12 1.56 -26.93 -3.56
C ALA A 12 1.87 -27.50 -4.96
N LYS A 13 2.64 -26.76 -5.75
CA LYS A 13 3.15 -27.19 -7.09
C LYS A 13 4.60 -27.68 -7.05
N ASN A 14 5.14 -27.99 -5.84
CA ASN A 14 6.52 -28.38 -5.61
C ASN A 14 7.55 -27.34 -6.08
N ILE A 15 7.21 -26.06 -5.97
CA ILE A 15 8.11 -24.94 -6.23
C ILE A 15 8.41 -24.27 -4.89
N ASP A 16 9.57 -24.57 -4.32
CA ASP A 16 10.03 -23.89 -3.13
C ASP A 16 10.64 -22.55 -3.50
N ALA A 17 10.05 -21.48 -2.99
CA ALA A 17 10.48 -20.13 -3.23
C ALA A 17 10.70 -19.37 -1.92
N SER A 18 11.80 -18.63 -1.84
CA SER A 18 12.05 -17.74 -0.71
C SER A 18 11.05 -16.58 -0.70
N PRO A 19 10.80 -15.96 0.47
CA PRO A 19 9.93 -14.78 0.55
C PRO A 19 10.33 -13.67 -0.42
N VAL A 20 11.64 -13.42 -0.57
CA VAL A 20 12.18 -12.42 -1.50
C VAL A 20 11.88 -12.77 -2.96
N ALA A 21 12.02 -14.05 -3.32
CA ALA A 21 11.69 -14.52 -4.67
C ALA A 21 10.18 -14.39 -4.95
N CYS A 22 9.33 -14.62 -3.95
CA CYS A 22 7.89 -14.40 -4.07
C CYS A 22 7.52 -12.92 -4.23
N GLU A 23 8.17 -12.03 -3.50
CA GLU A 23 7.97 -10.58 -3.67
C GLU A 23 8.37 -10.11 -5.07
N GLU A 24 9.48 -10.60 -5.59
CA GLU A 24 9.90 -10.31 -6.95
C GLU A 24 8.95 -10.91 -7.99
N ALA A 25 8.48 -12.13 -7.76
CA ALA A 25 7.52 -12.80 -8.64
C ALA A 25 6.17 -12.09 -8.71
N LEU A 26 5.70 -11.48 -7.63
CA LEU A 26 4.49 -10.63 -7.63
C LEU A 26 4.61 -9.47 -8.62
N ARG A 27 5.80 -8.95 -8.82
CA ARG A 27 6.08 -7.84 -9.73
C ARG A 27 6.38 -8.30 -11.14
N THR A 28 7.24 -9.32 -11.29
CA THR A 28 7.76 -9.78 -12.58
C THR A 28 6.94 -10.89 -13.23
N LYS A 29 6.07 -11.56 -12.46
CA LYS A 29 5.29 -12.75 -12.84
C LYS A 29 6.15 -13.93 -13.26
N LYS A 30 7.41 -13.94 -12.83
CA LYS A 30 8.40 -14.98 -13.13
C LYS A 30 9.13 -15.41 -11.89
N ILE A 31 9.48 -16.70 -11.82
CA ILE A 31 10.29 -17.25 -10.75
C ILE A 31 11.39 -18.14 -11.31
N ARG A 32 12.52 -18.20 -10.62
CA ARG A 32 13.62 -19.09 -10.97
C ARG A 32 13.55 -20.37 -10.16
N HIS A 33 13.24 -21.48 -10.83
CA HIS A 33 13.22 -22.81 -10.26
C HIS A 33 13.56 -23.82 -11.35
N PHE A 34 14.81 -24.32 -11.37
CA PHE A 34 15.37 -25.12 -12.46
C PHE A 34 15.19 -24.47 -13.85
N GLY A 35 15.42 -23.12 -13.93
CA GLY A 35 15.16 -22.27 -15.06
C GLY A 35 14.17 -21.17 -14.74
N VAL A 36 13.83 -20.32 -15.70
CA VAL A 36 12.83 -19.27 -15.53
C VAL A 36 11.45 -19.85 -15.84
N LYS A 37 10.53 -19.79 -14.89
CA LYS A 37 9.14 -20.21 -15.04
C LYS A 37 8.21 -19.00 -14.98
N ASP A 38 7.21 -19.00 -15.83
CA ASP A 38 6.09 -18.06 -15.75
C ASP A 38 5.14 -18.52 -14.66
N VAL A 39 4.81 -17.60 -13.75
CA VAL A 39 3.91 -17.83 -12.62
C VAL A 39 2.80 -16.78 -12.57
N ALA A 40 2.42 -16.24 -13.74
CA ALA A 40 1.41 -15.20 -13.84
C ALA A 40 0.05 -15.63 -13.28
N ALA A 41 -0.34 -16.89 -13.50
CA ALA A 41 -1.59 -17.45 -12.97
C ALA A 41 -1.55 -17.54 -11.42
N GLU A 42 -0.45 -18.03 -10.87
CA GLU A 42 -0.26 -18.15 -9.42
C GLU A 42 -0.20 -16.77 -8.73
N VAL A 43 0.39 -15.80 -9.42
CA VAL A 43 0.41 -14.40 -8.95
C VAL A 43 -1.01 -13.81 -8.97
N ALA A 44 -1.79 -14.07 -10.02
CA ALA A 44 -3.19 -13.63 -10.08
C ALA A 44 -4.02 -14.25 -8.95
N ASP A 45 -3.92 -15.55 -8.71
CA ASP A 45 -4.62 -16.24 -7.63
C ASP A 45 -4.23 -15.69 -6.24
N ALA A 46 -2.94 -15.40 -6.03
CA ALA A 46 -2.46 -14.79 -4.80
C ALA A 46 -2.96 -13.36 -4.63
N ALA A 47 -3.02 -12.59 -5.71
CA ALA A 47 -3.56 -11.23 -5.72
C ALA A 47 -5.07 -11.23 -5.41
N ASP A 48 -5.84 -12.11 -6.03
CA ASP A 48 -7.29 -12.22 -5.81
C ASP A 48 -7.60 -12.57 -4.35
N PHE A 49 -6.85 -13.49 -3.76
CA PHE A 49 -6.99 -13.82 -2.34
C PHE A 49 -6.70 -12.61 -1.44
N PHE A 50 -5.64 -11.86 -1.75
CA PHE A 50 -5.26 -10.67 -1.02
C PHE A 50 -6.30 -9.55 -1.16
N VAL A 51 -6.80 -9.33 -2.39
CA VAL A 51 -7.88 -8.39 -2.69
C VAL A 51 -9.14 -8.74 -1.90
N ALA A 52 -9.60 -9.99 -1.97
CA ALA A 52 -10.79 -10.43 -1.25
C ALA A 52 -10.69 -10.17 0.27
N LYS A 53 -9.52 -10.43 0.85
CA LYS A 53 -9.27 -10.18 2.27
C LYS A 53 -9.30 -8.69 2.64
N ILE A 54 -8.69 -7.84 1.80
CA ILE A 54 -8.71 -6.38 1.99
C ILE A 54 -10.12 -5.85 1.80
N MET A 55 -10.82 -6.27 0.74
CA MET A 55 -12.18 -5.85 0.46
C MET A 55 -13.13 -6.16 1.61
N ALA A 56 -13.08 -7.38 2.15
CA ALA A 56 -13.91 -7.77 3.29
C ALA A 56 -13.65 -6.86 4.50
N LYS A 57 -12.38 -6.58 4.80
CA LYS A 57 -11.99 -5.72 5.92
C LYS A 57 -12.36 -4.26 5.68
N THR A 58 -12.15 -3.75 4.49
CA THR A 58 -12.48 -2.37 4.13
C THR A 58 -13.98 -2.14 4.12
N ASN A 59 -14.76 -3.07 3.59
CA ASN A 59 -16.22 -3.01 3.63
C ASN A 59 -16.75 -3.01 5.06
N ALA A 60 -16.20 -3.83 5.93
CA ALA A 60 -16.60 -3.87 7.33
C ALA A 60 -16.34 -2.54 8.08
N LEU A 61 -15.28 -1.82 7.70
CA LEU A 61 -14.87 -0.59 8.38
C LEU A 61 -15.41 0.69 7.73
N LEU A 62 -15.53 0.74 6.42
CA LEU A 62 -15.73 1.97 5.65
C LEU A 62 -16.94 1.97 4.71
N ALA A 63 -17.75 0.90 4.65
CA ALA A 63 -18.83 0.80 3.66
C ALA A 63 -19.81 1.99 3.72
N ALA A 64 -20.13 2.46 4.92
CA ALA A 64 -21.05 3.57 5.11
C ALA A 64 -20.40 4.93 4.74
N GLU A 65 -19.12 5.10 5.05
CA GLU A 65 -18.43 6.36 4.82
C GLU A 65 -17.87 6.47 3.40
N ALA A 66 -17.50 5.36 2.77
CA ALA A 66 -16.91 5.36 1.43
C ALA A 66 -17.81 6.01 0.36
N ALA A 67 -19.12 5.91 0.52
CA ALA A 67 -20.10 6.53 -0.38
C ALA A 67 -20.31 8.03 -0.13
N THR A 68 -19.90 8.55 1.03
CA THR A 68 -20.15 9.95 1.44
C THR A 68 -18.95 10.87 1.31
N VAL A 69 -17.75 10.31 1.07
CA VAL A 69 -16.52 11.09 0.87
C VAL A 69 -16.33 11.47 -0.59
N ASP A 70 -15.70 12.60 -0.84
CA ASP A 70 -15.45 13.12 -2.20
C ASP A 70 -14.42 12.28 -2.99
N GLY A 71 -13.56 11.54 -2.29
CA GLY A 71 -12.57 10.66 -2.90
C GLY A 71 -11.85 9.81 -1.88
N ILE A 72 -11.27 8.72 -2.35
CA ILE A 72 -10.46 7.80 -1.55
C ILE A 72 -9.07 7.75 -2.17
N LEU A 73 -8.05 8.07 -1.40
CA LEU A 73 -6.66 8.01 -1.83
C LEU A 73 -6.08 6.64 -1.50
N LEU A 74 -5.57 5.95 -2.50
CA LEU A 74 -4.93 4.65 -2.35
C LEU A 74 -3.41 4.79 -2.40
N ALA A 75 -2.74 4.35 -1.33
CA ALA A 75 -1.29 4.41 -1.16
C ALA A 75 -0.76 3.10 -0.59
N GLY A 76 0.56 2.90 -0.68
CA GLY A 76 1.25 1.73 -0.16
C GLY A 76 1.76 0.79 -1.25
N GLY A 77 2.64 -0.13 -0.88
CA GLY A 77 3.29 -1.04 -1.84
C GLY A 77 2.35 -2.03 -2.51
N GLY A 78 1.24 -2.40 -1.85
CA GLY A 78 0.20 -3.28 -2.40
C GLY A 78 -0.89 -2.55 -3.20
N ALA A 79 -0.88 -1.22 -3.20
CA ALA A 79 -1.94 -0.43 -3.83
C ALA A 79 -2.15 -0.73 -5.33
N PRO A 80 -1.12 -0.88 -6.16
CA PRO A 80 -1.31 -1.22 -7.57
C PRO A 80 -1.96 -2.60 -7.79
N ILE A 81 -1.76 -3.53 -6.87
CA ILE A 81 -2.31 -4.90 -6.99
C ILE A 81 -3.83 -4.91 -6.78
N ILE A 82 -4.32 -4.06 -5.88
CA ILE A 82 -5.73 -4.03 -5.47
C ILE A 82 -6.54 -2.93 -6.16
N TYR A 83 -5.89 -2.02 -6.88
CA TYR A 83 -6.52 -0.83 -7.44
C TYR A 83 -7.71 -1.16 -8.35
N ASP A 84 -7.53 -2.06 -9.31
CA ASP A 84 -8.56 -2.39 -10.29
C ASP A 84 -9.81 -2.98 -9.64
N SER A 85 -9.63 -3.79 -8.60
CA SER A 85 -10.74 -4.39 -7.86
C SER A 85 -11.47 -3.37 -6.98
N LEU A 86 -10.72 -2.44 -6.37
CA LEU A 86 -11.30 -1.39 -5.54
C LEU A 86 -12.03 -0.34 -6.37
N VAL A 87 -11.48 0.09 -7.50
CA VAL A 87 -12.12 1.08 -8.37
C VAL A 87 -13.42 0.56 -9.00
N ALA A 88 -13.51 -0.74 -9.22
CA ALA A 88 -14.76 -1.38 -9.68
C ALA A 88 -15.90 -1.22 -8.66
N GLN A 89 -15.59 -1.23 -7.36
CA GLN A 89 -16.55 -1.03 -6.28
C GLN A 89 -16.74 0.44 -5.91
N TRP A 90 -15.64 1.21 -5.85
CA TRP A 90 -15.63 2.63 -5.48
C TRP A 90 -14.95 3.46 -6.59
N PRO A 91 -15.72 3.95 -7.56
CA PRO A 91 -15.17 4.64 -8.75
C PRO A 91 -14.36 5.91 -8.44
N HIS A 92 -14.55 6.50 -7.25
CA HIS A 92 -13.85 7.72 -6.80
C HIS A 92 -12.51 7.44 -6.08
N ILE A 93 -12.00 6.20 -6.19
CA ILE A 93 -10.64 5.88 -5.74
C ILE A 93 -9.60 6.46 -6.71
N VAL A 94 -8.58 7.06 -6.13
CA VAL A 94 -7.40 7.57 -6.84
C VAL A 94 -6.15 6.86 -6.33
N LEU A 95 -5.45 6.21 -7.24
CA LEU A 95 -4.12 5.67 -6.95
C LEU A 95 -3.11 6.82 -6.94
N LEU A 96 -2.41 7.01 -5.84
CA LEU A 96 -1.39 8.05 -5.74
C LEU A 96 -0.19 7.74 -6.64
N PRO A 97 0.44 8.77 -7.25
CA PRO A 97 1.74 8.61 -7.90
C PRO A 97 2.75 8.04 -6.90
N GLU A 98 3.62 7.13 -7.37
CA GLU A 98 4.61 6.45 -6.50
C GLU A 98 3.99 5.94 -5.18
N PRO A 99 2.97 5.07 -5.23
CA PRO A 99 2.15 4.75 -4.06
C PRO A 99 2.96 4.09 -2.94
N ARG A 100 4.10 3.47 -3.27
CA ARG A 100 5.03 2.89 -2.28
C ARG A 100 5.68 3.96 -1.41
N MET A 101 5.97 5.13 -1.98
CA MET A 101 6.66 6.25 -1.32
C MET A 101 5.69 7.27 -0.73
N ALA A 102 4.44 7.27 -1.17
CA ALA A 102 3.45 8.28 -0.80
C ALA A 102 3.25 8.40 0.72
N VAL A 103 3.27 7.29 1.44
CA VAL A 103 3.14 7.27 2.91
C VAL A 103 4.35 7.92 3.57
N ALA A 104 5.56 7.57 3.13
CA ALA A 104 6.80 8.16 3.67
C ALA A 104 6.89 9.66 3.35
N GLU A 105 6.50 10.06 2.15
CA GLU A 105 6.43 11.48 1.77
C GLU A 105 5.42 12.25 2.62
N GLY A 106 4.26 11.67 2.87
CA GLY A 106 3.23 12.25 3.75
C GLY A 106 3.75 12.47 5.16
N PHE A 107 4.42 11.49 5.76
CA PHE A 107 5.05 11.64 7.07
C PHE A 107 6.15 12.70 7.06
N CYS A 108 6.96 12.79 6.02
CA CYS A 108 7.99 13.81 5.89
C CYS A 108 7.38 15.23 5.84
N ARG A 109 6.33 15.42 5.05
CA ARG A 109 5.61 16.70 4.95
C ARG A 109 4.97 17.09 6.28
N PHE A 110 4.33 16.13 6.95
CA PHE A 110 3.74 16.35 8.28
C PHE A 110 4.80 16.75 9.30
N GLY A 111 5.92 16.02 9.36
CA GLY A 111 7.03 16.32 10.29
C GLY A 111 7.62 17.71 10.06
N LYS A 112 7.82 18.11 8.79
CA LYS A 112 8.26 19.47 8.44
C LYS A 112 7.26 20.54 8.92
N GLY A 113 5.98 20.31 8.72
CA GLY A 113 4.92 21.21 9.21
C GLY A 113 4.96 21.37 10.71
N GLN A 114 5.12 20.27 11.46
CA GLN A 114 5.23 20.32 12.94
C GLN A 114 6.48 21.09 13.40
N LEU A 115 7.61 20.92 12.72
CA LEU A 115 8.82 21.69 13.05
C LEU A 115 8.65 23.19 12.81
N LEU A 116 7.98 23.59 11.74
CA LEU A 116 7.69 24.99 11.45
C LEU A 116 6.77 25.62 12.51
N ILE A 117 5.73 24.90 12.94
CA ILE A 117 4.82 25.35 14.00
C ILE A 117 5.59 25.55 15.31
N ARG A 118 6.44 24.58 15.70
CA ARG A 118 7.28 24.68 16.90
C ARG A 118 8.25 25.84 16.84
N ALA A 119 8.91 26.04 15.69
CA ALA A 119 9.83 27.15 15.48
C ALA A 119 9.13 28.51 15.59
N ALA A 120 7.93 28.63 15.04
CA ALA A 120 7.11 29.85 15.16
C ALA A 120 6.71 30.13 16.61
N ALA A 121 6.30 29.10 17.36
CA ALA A 121 5.95 29.24 18.77
C ALA A 121 7.13 29.71 19.64
N ILE A 122 8.32 29.14 19.43
CA ILE A 122 9.55 29.55 20.15
C ILE A 122 9.90 31.00 19.83
N ARG A 123 9.82 31.43 18.56
CA ARG A 123 10.06 32.83 18.18
C ARG A 123 9.07 33.81 18.85
N ALA A 124 7.80 33.42 18.92
CA ALA A 124 6.78 34.23 19.58
C ALA A 124 7.09 34.42 21.05
N GLN A 125 7.45 33.37 21.80
CA GLN A 125 7.85 33.43 23.19
C GLN A 125 9.09 34.28 23.44
N GLN A 126 10.10 34.17 22.54
CA GLN A 126 11.30 35.04 22.64
C GLN A 126 11.00 36.51 22.45
N LYS A 127 10.06 36.86 21.56
CA LYS A 127 9.63 38.26 21.39
C LYS A 127 8.90 38.80 22.61
N GLU A 128 8.08 38.02 23.27
CA GLU A 128 7.41 38.42 24.52
C GLU A 128 8.38 38.67 25.65
N VAL A 129 9.42 37.84 25.79
CA VAL A 129 10.47 38.01 26.80
C VAL A 129 11.32 39.26 26.56
N VAL A 130 11.61 39.61 25.32
CA VAL A 130 12.41 40.79 24.94
C VAL A 130 11.62 42.09 25.10
N ASN A 131 10.30 42.09 24.89
CA ASN A 131 9.43 43.27 24.98
C ASN A 131 8.76 43.43 26.36
N GLY A 132 8.94 42.49 27.23
CA GLY A 132 8.48 42.58 28.64
C GLY A 132 9.60 43.02 29.53
#